data_6ae16b3bf74389c0ad0bd6b7c4a22015
#
_entry.id   6ae16b3bf74389c0ad0bd6b7c4a22015
#
_cell.length_a   1.000
_cell.length_b   1.000
_cell.length_c   1.000
_cell.angle_alpha   90.00
_cell.angle_beta   90.00
_cell.angle_gamma   90.00
#
_symmetry.space_group_name_H-M   'P 1'
#
loop_
_entity.id
_entity.type
_entity.pdbx_description
1 polymer ?
#
loop_
_entity_poly.entity_id
_entity_poly.type
_entity_poly.pdbx_seq_one_letter_code
_entity_poly.pdbx_strand_id
1 'polypeptide(L)'
;MANSAHFFHFAPNFAGRKLPEHECIVGYAAIIQKLGLPIPIPRRIALITPGSKKKFTDEFLLFPKAYAPDDNPALDEINALYNHLVFALKYEGVNLLFFSKLSSHYNLEQLAELVAIEPSGQYSRRIWFLIEWLTGKSLPGIKDVNKKSYVLAVDPKLQFTCSGMRSPRHMVINNLPGTIDFCPLVHRTDRLEHFIKENFSTKRENYLKGFRKELLLRASSFLLLKDSKASFSIEGESPKSKRAARWGQTIGQAGMRELTTNELCRLQQLVIENERFMKWGLRTSGGFVGEHDRFSGEPLPDHISAKPDDLERLMNGLIETSHLLTEDPIDAVVAATKIAFGFVYIHPFVDGNGRIHRYIIHHLLAVKHFSQQGFIFPVSASILDHMSAYQKVLAGNSKPLLDFIEWKETPDHNIEVLNDTIDFYRYMDLTPHAEFLFECVKDTWNRIIPEELTYLNAYDTFKQYIDSQFDMPDALIALLVQFLEKGNGQLSKRAKLKEFKELHEDEIRDIEAEFAKNFMNKSTTWFIKE
;
A
#
# COMPACT_ATOMS: atom_id res chain seq x y z
N MET A 1 32.20 12.55 34.18
CA MET A 1 31.20 11.99 33.31
C MET A 1 31.93 11.65 32.02
N ALA A 2 31.91 10.39 31.60
CA ALA A 2 32.64 9.95 30.42
C ALA A 2 32.18 10.76 29.21
N ASN A 3 33.14 11.17 28.34
CA ASN A 3 32.87 11.76 27.04
C ASN A 3 31.85 10.88 26.31
N SER A 4 30.63 11.37 26.16
CA SER A 4 29.58 10.64 25.41
C SER A 4 29.99 10.58 23.96
N ALA A 5 29.85 9.42 23.33
CA ALA A 5 29.93 9.28 21.88
C ALA A 5 28.99 10.28 21.17
N HIS A 6 29.27 10.62 19.90
CA HIS A 6 28.50 11.66 19.20
C HIS A 6 27.03 11.25 18.98
N PHE A 7 26.81 10.05 18.45
CA PHE A 7 25.48 9.57 18.03
C PHE A 7 25.00 8.32 18.79
N PHE A 8 25.89 7.61 19.48
CA PHE A 8 25.48 6.45 20.27
C PHE A 8 24.52 6.89 21.38
N HIS A 9 23.39 6.26 21.41
CA HIS A 9 22.36 6.55 22.40
C HIS A 9 21.96 5.27 23.15
N PHE A 10 21.97 5.35 24.48
CA PHE A 10 21.55 4.30 25.40
C PHE A 10 20.34 4.78 26.16
N ALA A 11 19.22 4.09 26.01
CA ALA A 11 18.01 4.40 26.77
C ALA A 11 17.19 3.13 27.00
N PRO A 12 16.55 2.97 28.17
CA PRO A 12 15.66 1.83 28.42
C PRO A 12 14.40 1.87 27.56
N ASN A 13 13.97 3.07 27.16
CA ASN A 13 12.84 3.30 26.26
C ASN A 13 13.23 4.31 25.19
N PHE A 14 12.82 4.07 23.96
CA PHE A 14 13.09 4.95 22.84
C PHE A 14 11.90 4.98 21.88
N ALA A 15 11.40 6.17 21.57
CA ALA A 15 10.23 6.37 20.72
C ALA A 15 9.03 5.47 21.10
N GLY A 16 8.72 5.39 22.40
CA GLY A 16 7.64 4.56 22.93
C GLY A 16 7.90 3.04 22.94
N ARG A 17 9.09 2.60 22.55
CA ARG A 17 9.48 1.17 22.51
C ARG A 17 10.46 0.87 23.65
N LYS A 18 10.21 -0.24 24.33
CA LYS A 18 11.16 -0.77 25.34
C LYS A 18 12.34 -1.40 24.61
N LEU A 19 13.53 -0.86 24.83
CA LEU A 19 14.77 -1.43 24.30
C LEU A 19 15.26 -2.56 25.23
N PRO A 20 15.89 -3.59 24.64
CA PRO A 20 16.61 -4.57 25.42
C PRO A 20 17.73 -3.91 26.24
N GLU A 21 18.08 -4.49 27.38
CA GLU A 21 19.13 -3.95 28.25
C GLU A 21 20.52 -4.01 27.59
N HIS A 22 21.34 -2.99 27.81
CA HIS A 22 22.71 -2.86 27.28
C HIS A 22 22.84 -2.76 25.77
N GLU A 23 21.81 -2.34 25.06
CA GLU A 23 21.85 -2.10 23.62
C GLU A 23 22.02 -0.61 23.29
N CYS A 24 22.69 -0.36 22.17
CA CYS A 24 23.01 0.98 21.69
C CYS A 24 22.31 1.24 20.37
N ILE A 25 21.60 2.36 20.27
CA ILE A 25 20.93 2.82 19.04
C ILE A 25 21.99 3.35 18.08
N VAL A 26 21.89 2.97 16.81
CA VAL A 26 22.79 3.40 15.73
C VAL A 26 22.02 3.75 14.46
N GLY A 27 22.73 4.23 13.44
CA GLY A 27 22.16 4.52 12.14
C GLY A 27 21.17 5.69 12.14
N TYR A 28 20.10 5.60 11.33
CA TYR A 28 19.15 6.70 11.19
C TYR A 28 18.52 7.14 12.50
N ALA A 29 18.08 6.18 13.33
CA ALA A 29 17.41 6.51 14.59
C ALA A 29 18.31 7.32 15.55
N ALA A 30 19.61 6.98 15.63
CA ALA A 30 20.58 7.71 16.41
C ALA A 30 20.78 9.13 15.87
N ILE A 31 20.91 9.29 14.56
CA ILE A 31 21.11 10.61 13.93
C ILE A 31 19.86 11.49 14.14
N ILE A 32 18.66 10.95 13.87
CA ILE A 32 17.40 11.70 14.05
C ILE A 32 17.27 12.22 15.47
N GLN A 33 17.55 11.37 16.48
CA GLN A 33 17.49 11.73 17.89
C GLN A 33 18.52 12.80 18.26
N LYS A 34 19.75 12.63 17.81
CA LYS A 34 20.85 13.55 18.14
C LYS A 34 20.67 14.93 17.54
N LEU A 35 20.27 14.99 16.27
CA LEU A 35 20.11 16.24 15.53
C LEU A 35 18.71 16.87 15.73
N GLY A 36 17.79 16.17 16.40
CA GLY A 36 16.41 16.64 16.56
C GLY A 36 15.70 16.86 15.23
N LEU A 37 15.92 15.97 14.23
CA LEU A 37 15.29 16.12 12.93
C LEU A 37 13.76 15.97 13.06
N PRO A 38 12.97 16.86 12.45
CA PRO A 38 11.50 16.88 12.59
C PRO A 38 10.83 15.80 11.74
N ILE A 39 11.12 14.54 12.02
CA ILE A 39 10.57 13.35 11.35
C ILE A 39 10.41 12.19 12.32
N PRO A 40 9.48 11.28 12.03
CA PRO A 40 9.32 10.06 12.82
C PRO A 40 10.58 9.19 12.80
N ILE A 41 10.81 8.52 13.92
CA ILE A 41 11.83 7.46 14.00
C ILE A 41 11.44 6.31 13.07
N PRO A 42 12.38 5.70 12.33
CA PRO A 42 12.11 4.59 11.44
C PRO A 42 11.36 3.44 12.12
N ARG A 43 10.51 2.75 11.37
CA ARG A 43 9.75 1.61 11.88
C ARG A 43 10.64 0.56 12.56
N ARG A 44 11.79 0.24 11.95
CA ARG A 44 12.79 -0.63 12.54
C ARG A 44 13.98 0.19 13.02
N ILE A 45 14.36 -0.02 14.26
CA ILE A 45 15.49 0.67 14.89
C ILE A 45 16.71 -0.25 14.87
N ALA A 46 17.83 0.24 14.38
CA ALA A 46 19.08 -0.50 14.37
C ALA A 46 19.76 -0.39 15.75
N LEU A 47 20.14 -1.54 16.30
CA LEU A 47 20.76 -1.65 17.63
C LEU A 47 22.04 -2.48 17.55
N ILE A 48 23.06 -2.04 18.27
CA ILE A 48 24.27 -2.83 18.54
C ILE A 48 24.06 -3.62 19.82
N THR A 49 24.27 -4.93 19.75
CA THR A 49 24.00 -5.87 20.85
C THR A 49 25.26 -6.62 21.25
N PRO A 50 25.31 -7.16 22.48
CA PRO A 50 26.39 -8.06 22.90
C PRO A 50 26.38 -9.40 22.15
N GLY A 51 25.28 -9.74 21.47
CA GLY A 51 25.12 -11.00 20.74
C GLY A 51 26.13 -11.17 19.60
N SER A 52 26.35 -12.41 19.18
CA SER A 52 27.30 -12.75 18.11
C SER A 52 26.68 -12.85 16.71
N LYS A 53 25.35 -12.82 16.59
CA LYS A 53 24.61 -13.00 15.33
C LYS A 53 23.66 -11.84 15.09
N LYS A 54 23.46 -11.49 13.81
CA LYS A 54 22.39 -10.57 13.39
C LYS A 54 21.03 -11.23 13.66
N LYS A 55 20.07 -10.41 14.13
CA LYS A 55 18.69 -10.83 14.29
C LYS A 55 17.77 -9.67 13.88
N PHE A 56 16.81 -9.95 13.02
CA PHE A 56 15.87 -8.95 12.53
C PHE A 56 14.47 -9.30 13.01
N THR A 57 13.78 -8.30 13.52
CA THR A 57 12.38 -8.38 13.98
C THR A 57 11.56 -7.31 13.28
N ASP A 58 10.28 -7.24 13.59
CA ASP A 58 9.39 -6.19 13.05
C ASP A 58 9.75 -4.79 13.56
N GLU A 59 10.42 -4.69 14.73
CA GLU A 59 10.75 -3.43 15.38
C GLU A 59 12.25 -3.13 15.41
N PHE A 60 13.11 -4.17 15.38
CA PHE A 60 14.55 -4.00 15.61
C PHE A 60 15.41 -4.73 14.58
N LEU A 61 16.51 -4.08 14.21
CA LEU A 61 17.63 -4.66 13.47
C LEU A 61 18.81 -4.81 14.42
N LEU A 62 19.03 -6.02 14.94
CA LEU A 62 20.06 -6.29 15.95
C LEU A 62 21.36 -6.70 15.29
N PHE A 63 22.45 -6.02 15.63
CA PHE A 63 23.79 -6.24 15.08
C PHE A 63 24.82 -6.48 16.19
N PRO A 64 25.72 -7.47 16.02
CA PRO A 64 26.88 -7.64 16.89
C PRO A 64 27.78 -6.40 16.94
N LYS A 65 28.55 -6.23 18.02
CA LYS A 65 29.52 -5.11 18.20
C LYS A 65 30.48 -4.90 17.02
N ALA A 66 30.86 -5.97 16.32
CA ALA A 66 31.73 -5.89 15.14
C ALA A 66 31.14 -5.07 13.98
N TYR A 67 29.85 -4.77 14.01
CA TYR A 67 29.13 -3.95 13.01
C TYR A 67 28.94 -2.51 13.44
N ALA A 68 29.33 -2.17 14.68
CA ALA A 68 29.14 -0.81 15.20
C ALA A 68 29.85 0.22 14.29
N PRO A 69 29.19 1.34 13.96
CA PRO A 69 29.89 2.46 13.34
C PRO A 69 30.93 3.02 14.32
N ASP A 70 32.04 3.56 13.80
CA ASP A 70 33.00 4.26 14.65
C ASP A 70 32.39 5.61 15.06
N ASP A 71 32.15 5.76 16.33
CA ASP A 71 31.55 6.94 16.96
C ASP A 71 32.42 7.42 18.12
N ASN A 72 33.75 7.22 18.01
CA ASN A 72 34.74 7.62 19.00
C ASN A 72 34.65 9.15 19.25
N PRO A 73 34.58 9.61 20.52
CA PRO A 73 34.61 11.03 20.86
C PRO A 73 35.84 11.82 20.37
N ALA A 74 36.90 11.13 19.96
CA ALA A 74 38.08 11.76 19.33
C ALA A 74 37.85 12.16 17.86
N LEU A 75 36.81 11.64 17.19
CA LEU A 75 36.40 12.09 15.86
C LEU A 75 35.70 13.46 15.97
N ASP A 76 35.70 14.21 14.88
CA ASP A 76 34.73 15.31 14.76
C ASP A 76 33.34 14.77 14.43
N GLU A 77 32.32 15.63 14.62
CA GLU A 77 30.91 15.26 14.44
C GLU A 77 30.60 14.82 13.00
N ILE A 78 31.23 15.43 11.99
CA ILE A 78 30.99 15.10 10.56
C ILE A 78 31.53 13.71 10.23
N ASN A 79 32.70 13.32 10.75
CA ASN A 79 33.22 11.96 10.58
C ASN A 79 32.34 10.92 11.30
N ALA A 80 31.89 11.18 12.51
CA ALA A 80 30.98 10.31 13.23
C ALA A 80 29.63 10.18 12.50
N LEU A 81 29.07 11.28 12.00
CA LEU A 81 27.86 11.30 11.15
C LEU A 81 28.04 10.43 9.90
N TYR A 82 29.18 10.59 9.22
CA TYR A 82 29.49 9.80 8.02
C TYR A 82 29.47 8.28 8.33
N ASN A 83 30.09 7.86 9.42
CA ASN A 83 30.14 6.45 9.81
C ASN A 83 28.73 5.88 10.09
N HIS A 84 27.87 6.66 10.77
CA HIS A 84 26.47 6.27 10.98
C HIS A 84 25.65 6.23 9.69
N LEU A 85 25.89 7.16 8.75
CA LEU A 85 25.25 7.15 7.42
C LEU A 85 25.68 5.96 6.57
N VAL A 86 26.98 5.61 6.60
CA VAL A 86 27.49 4.40 5.93
C VAL A 86 26.85 3.15 6.50
N PHE A 87 26.73 3.06 7.82
CA PHE A 87 26.03 1.97 8.49
C PHE A 87 24.57 1.89 8.03
N ALA A 88 23.84 3.01 8.07
CA ALA A 88 22.44 3.09 7.70
C ALA A 88 22.21 2.68 6.23
N LEU A 89 22.95 3.25 5.28
CA LEU A 89 22.85 2.88 3.87
C LEU A 89 23.20 1.42 3.58
N LYS A 90 24.08 0.83 4.38
CA LYS A 90 24.51 -0.57 4.23
C LYS A 90 23.53 -1.58 4.80
N TYR A 91 22.79 -1.21 5.85
CA TYR A 91 22.01 -2.18 6.62
C TYR A 91 20.53 -1.81 6.79
N GLU A 92 20.21 -0.52 6.78
CA GLU A 92 18.83 -0.04 6.89
C GLU A 92 18.25 0.33 5.51
N GLY A 93 19.11 0.60 4.50
CA GLY A 93 18.69 1.03 3.16
C GLY A 93 18.55 2.55 3.06
N VAL A 94 17.98 3.04 1.97
CA VAL A 94 17.76 4.48 1.73
C VAL A 94 16.48 4.94 2.44
N ASN A 95 16.57 6.09 3.12
CA ASN A 95 15.43 6.80 3.68
C ASN A 95 15.42 8.23 3.13
N LEU A 96 14.60 8.49 2.11
CA LEU A 96 14.57 9.78 1.41
C LEU A 96 14.07 10.93 2.30
N LEU A 97 13.08 10.66 3.18
CA LEU A 97 12.60 11.66 4.14
C LEU A 97 13.72 12.10 5.07
N PHE A 98 14.50 11.14 5.57
CA PHE A 98 15.67 11.45 6.38
C PHE A 98 16.68 12.30 5.63
N PHE A 99 17.08 11.90 4.40
CA PHE A 99 18.05 12.66 3.59
C PHE A 99 17.56 14.05 3.24
N SER A 100 16.28 14.24 2.97
CA SER A 100 15.69 15.56 2.74
C SER A 100 15.85 16.47 3.97
N LYS A 101 15.50 15.97 5.18
CA LYS A 101 15.63 16.77 6.40
C LYS A 101 17.09 16.97 6.84
N LEU A 102 17.95 15.98 6.61
CA LEU A 102 19.40 16.14 6.81
C LEU A 102 19.96 17.25 5.90
N SER A 103 19.55 17.27 4.63
CA SER A 103 19.98 18.30 3.66
C SER A 103 19.45 19.70 3.99
N SER A 104 18.37 19.80 4.76
CA SER A 104 17.84 21.06 5.26
C SER A 104 18.48 21.50 6.60
N HIS A 105 19.04 20.52 7.34
CA HIS A 105 19.68 20.79 8.65
C HIS A 105 21.11 21.35 8.48
N TYR A 106 21.86 20.85 7.50
CA TYR A 106 23.21 21.30 7.21
C TYR A 106 23.25 22.22 5.98
N ASN A 107 24.23 23.15 5.94
CA ASN A 107 24.49 23.93 4.74
C ASN A 107 25.27 23.12 3.69
N LEU A 108 25.38 23.66 2.45
CA LEU A 108 26.00 22.94 1.34
C LEU A 108 27.50 22.67 1.56
N GLU A 109 28.20 23.53 2.28
CA GLU A 109 29.60 23.39 2.62
C GLU A 109 29.84 22.22 3.57
N GLN A 110 29.05 22.12 4.64
CA GLN A 110 29.09 20.99 5.59
C GLN A 110 28.71 19.66 4.92
N LEU A 111 27.73 19.67 4.01
CA LEU A 111 27.37 18.49 3.22
C LEU A 111 28.49 18.10 2.24
N ALA A 112 29.23 19.07 1.70
CA ALA A 112 30.41 18.81 0.87
C ALA A 112 31.55 18.20 1.68
N GLU A 113 31.80 18.70 2.92
CA GLU A 113 32.77 18.11 3.86
C GLU A 113 32.44 16.64 4.16
N LEU A 114 31.16 16.32 4.41
CA LEU A 114 30.71 14.96 4.63
C LEU A 114 31.05 14.02 3.46
N VAL A 115 30.86 14.46 2.22
CA VAL A 115 31.20 13.70 1.01
C VAL A 115 32.73 13.62 0.81
N ALA A 116 33.46 14.67 1.19
CA ALA A 116 34.90 14.76 1.03
C ALA A 116 35.72 13.81 1.92
N ILE A 117 35.11 13.19 2.95
CA ILE A 117 35.75 12.18 3.80
C ILE A 117 36.27 11.02 2.94
N GLU A 118 35.46 10.51 2.00
CA GLU A 118 35.82 9.40 1.13
C GLU A 118 35.25 9.62 -0.28
N PRO A 119 35.68 10.64 -1.05
CA PRO A 119 34.97 11.14 -2.25
C PRO A 119 34.72 10.08 -3.32
N SER A 120 35.57 9.07 -3.40
CA SER A 120 35.46 7.97 -4.35
C SER A 120 34.80 6.71 -3.76
N GLY A 121 34.47 6.72 -2.48
CA GLY A 121 33.84 5.64 -1.76
C GLY A 121 32.41 5.37 -2.27
N GLN A 122 31.98 4.12 -2.23
CA GLN A 122 30.64 3.78 -2.73
C GLN A 122 29.51 4.47 -1.95
N TYR A 123 29.68 4.63 -0.64
CA TYR A 123 28.66 5.27 0.21
C TYR A 123 28.70 6.78 0.10
N SER A 124 29.88 7.41 0.04
CA SER A 124 30.02 8.86 -0.23
C SER A 124 29.36 9.24 -1.54
N ARG A 125 29.56 8.45 -2.61
CA ARG A 125 28.92 8.70 -3.91
C ARG A 125 27.40 8.59 -3.83
N ARG A 126 26.85 7.64 -3.04
CA ARG A 126 25.40 7.51 -2.79
C ARG A 126 24.88 8.71 -2.00
N ILE A 127 25.56 9.10 -0.92
CA ILE A 127 25.19 10.27 -0.09
C ILE A 127 25.19 11.52 -0.96
N TRP A 128 26.26 11.75 -1.71
CA TRP A 128 26.39 12.88 -2.63
C TRP A 128 25.26 12.94 -3.66
N PHE A 129 25.01 11.80 -4.33
CA PHE A 129 23.93 11.68 -5.31
C PHE A 129 22.57 11.99 -4.67
N LEU A 130 22.25 11.40 -3.51
CA LEU A 130 20.97 11.59 -2.84
C LEU A 130 20.76 13.06 -2.42
N ILE A 131 21.79 13.71 -1.90
CA ILE A 131 21.74 15.13 -1.51
C ILE A 131 21.47 16.02 -2.74
N GLU A 132 22.27 15.88 -3.80
CA GLU A 132 22.07 16.69 -5.01
C GLU A 132 20.74 16.38 -5.71
N TRP A 133 20.30 15.12 -5.71
CA TRP A 133 19.02 14.72 -6.27
C TRP A 133 17.83 15.32 -5.50
N LEU A 134 17.90 15.34 -4.17
CA LEU A 134 16.82 15.88 -3.31
C LEU A 134 16.78 17.41 -3.30
N THR A 135 17.97 18.05 -3.33
CA THR A 135 18.05 19.53 -3.22
C THR A 135 18.00 20.23 -4.58
N GLY A 136 18.33 19.51 -5.66
CA GLY A 136 18.55 20.11 -6.98
C GLY A 136 19.77 21.02 -7.04
N LYS A 137 20.63 21.03 -6.00
CA LYS A 137 21.79 21.92 -5.88
C LYS A 137 23.08 21.11 -5.90
N SER A 138 24.08 21.59 -6.63
CA SER A 138 25.42 20.97 -6.65
C SER A 138 26.18 21.31 -5.37
N LEU A 139 26.88 20.32 -4.79
CA LEU A 139 27.75 20.52 -3.65
C LEU A 139 29.04 21.28 -4.08
N PRO A 140 29.45 22.31 -3.33
CA PRO A 140 30.62 23.10 -3.67
C PRO A 140 31.94 22.32 -3.49
N GLY A 141 32.91 22.58 -4.32
CA GLY A 141 34.25 22.03 -4.18
C GLY A 141 34.40 20.53 -4.52
N ILE A 142 33.32 19.79 -4.74
CA ILE A 142 33.39 18.39 -5.11
C ILE A 142 33.58 18.22 -6.61
N LYS A 143 34.67 17.55 -7.00
CA LYS A 143 34.97 17.22 -8.40
C LYS A 143 34.27 15.95 -8.83
N ASP A 144 33.91 15.87 -10.11
CA ASP A 144 33.30 14.67 -10.70
C ASP A 144 34.18 13.42 -10.46
N VAL A 145 33.53 12.31 -10.16
CA VAL A 145 34.23 11.05 -9.86
C VAL A 145 34.77 10.43 -11.13
N ASN A 146 36.09 10.16 -11.15
CA ASN A 146 36.73 9.41 -12.21
C ASN A 146 36.94 7.95 -11.79
N LYS A 147 35.96 7.09 -11.99
CA LYS A 147 35.98 5.64 -11.70
C LYS A 147 35.50 4.85 -12.91
N LYS A 148 35.88 3.56 -12.97
CA LYS A 148 35.44 2.66 -14.04
C LYS A 148 34.04 2.04 -13.76
N SER A 149 33.62 2.00 -12.52
CA SER A 149 32.37 1.32 -12.10
C SER A 149 31.37 2.27 -11.47
N TYR A 150 30.09 2.10 -11.87
CA TYR A 150 28.96 2.74 -11.22
C TYR A 150 28.55 1.96 -9.98
N VAL A 151 27.96 2.67 -9.01
CA VAL A 151 27.26 2.06 -7.86
C VAL A 151 25.77 2.36 -7.96
N LEU A 152 24.95 1.49 -7.44
CA LEU A 152 23.50 1.71 -7.37
C LEU A 152 23.17 2.71 -6.25
N ALA A 153 22.26 3.65 -6.48
CA ALA A 153 21.79 4.57 -5.44
C ALA A 153 21.11 3.81 -4.29
N VAL A 154 20.26 2.85 -4.64
CA VAL A 154 19.55 1.97 -3.71
C VAL A 154 20.05 0.54 -3.86
N ASP A 155 20.29 -0.15 -2.75
CA ASP A 155 20.65 -1.58 -2.78
C ASP A 155 19.41 -2.45 -3.07
N PRO A 156 19.36 -3.16 -4.22
CA PRO A 156 18.20 -3.99 -4.57
C PRO A 156 18.03 -5.22 -3.68
N LYS A 157 19.00 -5.54 -2.83
CA LYS A 157 18.86 -6.58 -1.80
C LYS A 157 18.07 -6.10 -0.58
N LEU A 158 18.02 -4.79 -0.35
CA LEU A 158 17.33 -4.19 0.80
C LEU A 158 15.97 -3.61 0.42
N GLN A 159 15.83 -3.08 -0.80
CA GLN A 159 14.62 -2.38 -1.23
C GLN A 159 14.28 -2.69 -2.69
N PHE A 160 13.01 -2.53 -3.05
CA PHE A 160 12.57 -2.65 -4.44
C PHE A 160 12.98 -1.41 -5.23
N THR A 161 13.61 -1.62 -6.38
CA THR A 161 14.21 -0.58 -7.23
C THR A 161 13.74 -0.70 -8.67
N CYS A 162 13.94 0.36 -9.44
CA CYS A 162 13.82 0.34 -10.90
C CYS A 162 15.17 0.03 -11.59
N SER A 163 15.11 -0.11 -12.91
CA SER A 163 16.29 -0.38 -13.77
C SER A 163 17.35 0.70 -13.69
N GLY A 164 16.92 1.95 -13.59
CA GLY A 164 17.74 3.10 -13.28
C GLY A 164 18.46 3.76 -14.46
N MET A 165 18.91 4.99 -14.24
CA MET A 165 19.69 5.80 -15.18
C MET A 165 21.06 6.19 -14.62
N ARG A 166 22.07 6.30 -15.49
CA ARG A 166 23.43 6.68 -15.07
C ARG A 166 23.50 8.16 -14.74
N SER A 167 24.12 8.47 -13.59
CA SER A 167 24.59 9.80 -13.21
C SER A 167 26.12 9.84 -13.30
N PRO A 168 26.70 10.34 -14.41
CA PRO A 168 28.16 10.32 -14.63
C PRO A 168 28.93 11.12 -13.59
N ARG A 169 28.42 12.28 -13.17
CA ARG A 169 29.04 13.14 -12.16
C ARG A 169 29.35 12.38 -10.86
N HIS A 170 28.42 11.59 -10.38
CA HIS A 170 28.52 10.82 -9.13
C HIS A 170 29.07 9.41 -9.36
N MET A 171 29.10 8.93 -10.59
CA MET A 171 29.28 7.51 -10.93
C MET A 171 28.29 6.61 -10.18
N VAL A 172 27.02 7.03 -10.20
CA VAL A 172 25.88 6.35 -9.56
C VAL A 172 24.84 6.00 -10.63
N ILE A 173 24.19 4.86 -10.48
CA ILE A 173 22.97 4.54 -11.20
C ILE A 173 21.80 4.96 -10.32
N ASN A 174 21.02 5.93 -10.76
CA ASN A 174 19.77 6.30 -10.13
C ASN A 174 18.71 5.22 -10.41
N ASN A 175 18.61 4.26 -9.54
CA ASN A 175 17.61 3.19 -9.56
C ASN A 175 16.48 3.42 -8.54
N LEU A 176 16.25 4.67 -8.13
CA LEU A 176 15.12 5.05 -7.31
C LEU A 176 13.81 4.74 -8.04
N PRO A 177 12.82 4.14 -7.37
CA PRO A 177 11.56 3.75 -7.98
C PRO A 177 10.51 4.88 -7.92
N GLY A 178 10.89 6.05 -8.41
CA GLY A 178 10.05 7.24 -8.46
C GLY A 178 10.82 8.50 -8.85
N THR A 179 10.14 9.64 -8.83
CA THR A 179 10.67 10.97 -9.12
C THR A 179 10.97 11.74 -7.83
N ILE A 180 11.63 12.90 -7.95
CA ILE A 180 11.88 13.78 -6.80
C ILE A 180 10.58 14.25 -6.13
N ASP A 181 9.51 14.35 -6.89
CA ASP A 181 8.23 14.82 -6.38
C ASP A 181 7.32 13.71 -5.85
N PHE A 182 7.70 12.44 -6.08
CA PHE A 182 7.02 11.29 -5.49
C PHE A 182 7.86 10.01 -5.61
N CYS A 183 8.43 9.56 -4.50
CA CYS A 183 9.29 8.37 -4.46
C CYS A 183 9.11 7.56 -3.17
N PRO A 184 7.95 6.97 -2.92
CA PRO A 184 7.80 6.05 -1.79
C PRO A 184 8.69 4.82 -1.98
N LEU A 185 9.26 4.32 -0.87
CA LEU A 185 10.13 3.15 -0.89
C LEU A 185 9.43 1.94 -0.25
N VAL A 186 9.84 0.75 -0.65
CA VAL A 186 9.39 -0.53 -0.07
C VAL A 186 10.63 -1.38 0.19
N HIS A 187 10.83 -1.81 1.43
CA HIS A 187 11.91 -2.71 1.80
C HIS A 187 11.58 -4.14 1.39
N ARG A 188 12.62 -4.92 1.08
CA ARG A 188 12.50 -6.36 0.92
C ARG A 188 12.44 -7.00 2.29
N THR A 189 11.34 -7.70 2.56
CA THR A 189 11.16 -8.50 3.77
C THR A 189 11.04 -9.97 3.38
N ASP A 190 11.34 -10.86 4.31
CA ASP A 190 11.18 -12.31 4.07
C ASP A 190 9.74 -12.64 3.67
N ARG A 191 8.77 -11.92 4.22
CA ARG A 191 7.35 -12.05 3.90
C ARG A 191 7.06 -11.68 2.45
N LEU A 192 7.54 -10.52 1.97
CA LEU A 192 7.38 -10.10 0.58
C LEU A 192 8.11 -11.02 -0.40
N GLU A 193 9.32 -11.46 -0.06
CA GLU A 193 10.08 -12.42 -0.87
C GLU A 193 9.36 -13.78 -0.98
N HIS A 194 8.71 -14.22 0.10
CA HIS A 194 7.91 -15.43 0.08
C HIS A 194 6.71 -15.29 -0.88
N PHE A 195 5.95 -14.18 -0.81
CA PHE A 195 4.83 -13.92 -1.72
C PHE A 195 5.26 -13.89 -3.18
N ILE A 196 6.37 -13.21 -3.50
CA ILE A 196 6.87 -13.12 -4.88
C ILE A 196 7.28 -14.49 -5.41
N LYS A 197 7.93 -15.31 -4.57
CA LYS A 197 8.34 -16.68 -4.93
C LYS A 197 7.16 -17.63 -5.17
N GLU A 198 6.03 -17.42 -4.52
CA GLU A 198 4.81 -18.22 -4.75
C GLU A 198 4.29 -18.14 -6.19
N ASN A 199 4.70 -17.13 -6.96
CA ASN A 199 4.40 -16.93 -8.37
C ASN A 199 2.92 -17.16 -8.71
N PHE A 200 2.06 -16.31 -8.12
CA PHE A 200 0.60 -16.39 -8.29
C PHE A 200 0.13 -16.39 -9.75
N SER A 201 0.89 -15.76 -10.67
CA SER A 201 0.52 -15.70 -12.09
C SER A 201 0.48 -17.07 -12.74
N THR A 202 1.48 -17.91 -12.53
CA THR A 202 1.57 -19.26 -13.11
C THR A 202 0.57 -20.23 -12.48
N LYS A 203 0.42 -20.17 -11.13
CA LYS A 203 -0.59 -20.98 -10.42
C LYS A 203 -2.00 -20.65 -10.90
N ARG A 204 -2.28 -19.37 -11.15
CA ARG A 204 -3.55 -18.88 -11.68
C ARG A 204 -3.90 -19.46 -13.04
N GLU A 205 -2.98 -19.36 -14.01
CA GLU A 205 -3.25 -19.86 -15.36
C GLU A 205 -3.64 -21.34 -15.36
N ASN A 206 -2.95 -22.14 -14.57
CA ASN A 206 -3.23 -23.57 -14.47
C ASN A 206 -4.59 -23.85 -13.82
N TYR A 207 -4.96 -23.09 -12.79
CA TYR A 207 -6.25 -23.24 -12.11
C TYR A 207 -7.41 -22.85 -13.01
N LEU A 208 -7.32 -21.68 -13.69
CA LEU A 208 -8.39 -21.17 -14.56
C LEU A 208 -8.61 -22.03 -15.81
N LYS A 209 -7.57 -22.71 -16.32
CA LYS A 209 -7.70 -23.67 -17.45
C LYS A 209 -8.66 -24.81 -17.17
N GLY A 210 -8.94 -25.13 -15.90
CA GLY A 210 -9.91 -26.18 -15.51
C GLY A 210 -11.38 -25.79 -15.65
N PHE A 211 -11.69 -24.52 -15.93
CA PHE A 211 -13.08 -24.03 -16.00
C PHE A 211 -13.50 -23.63 -17.41
N ARG A 212 -14.80 -23.79 -17.70
CA ARG A 212 -15.37 -23.33 -18.98
C ARG A 212 -15.34 -21.82 -19.08
N LYS A 213 -15.07 -21.30 -20.27
CA LYS A 213 -14.94 -19.86 -20.53
C LYS A 213 -16.20 -19.06 -20.12
N GLU A 214 -17.39 -19.61 -20.36
CA GLU A 214 -18.65 -18.97 -19.99
C GLU A 214 -18.78 -18.81 -18.46
N LEU A 215 -18.35 -19.80 -17.69
CA LEU A 215 -18.36 -19.77 -16.23
C LEU A 215 -17.40 -18.68 -15.71
N LEU A 216 -16.20 -18.58 -16.29
CA LEU A 216 -15.23 -17.55 -15.94
C LEU A 216 -15.73 -16.13 -16.23
N LEU A 217 -16.41 -15.91 -17.36
CA LEU A 217 -17.00 -14.62 -17.70
C LEU A 217 -18.12 -14.22 -16.74
N ARG A 218 -18.98 -15.17 -16.34
CA ARG A 218 -20.03 -14.94 -15.34
C ARG A 218 -19.41 -14.64 -13.97
N ALA A 219 -18.44 -15.45 -13.54
CA ALA A 219 -17.72 -15.23 -12.29
C ALA A 219 -17.09 -13.84 -12.24
N SER A 220 -16.43 -13.42 -13.33
CA SER A 220 -15.85 -12.08 -13.43
C SER A 220 -16.89 -10.97 -13.22
N SER A 221 -18.10 -11.11 -13.78
CA SER A 221 -19.17 -10.12 -13.61
C SER A 221 -19.67 -10.04 -12.15
N PHE A 222 -19.81 -11.18 -11.47
CA PHE A 222 -20.23 -11.22 -10.07
C PHE A 222 -19.13 -10.71 -9.13
N LEU A 223 -17.88 -11.11 -9.36
CA LEU A 223 -16.71 -10.62 -8.61
C LEU A 223 -16.56 -9.11 -8.74
N LEU A 224 -16.79 -8.57 -9.94
CA LEU A 224 -16.77 -7.13 -10.20
C LEU A 224 -17.83 -6.38 -9.38
N LEU A 225 -19.04 -6.90 -9.33
CA LEU A 225 -20.11 -6.32 -8.52
C LEU A 225 -19.83 -6.46 -7.01
N LYS A 226 -19.27 -7.60 -6.58
CA LYS A 226 -18.85 -7.84 -5.20
C LYS A 226 -17.77 -6.84 -4.78
N ASP A 227 -16.74 -6.64 -5.61
CA ASP A 227 -15.66 -5.69 -5.36
C ASP A 227 -16.16 -4.24 -5.30
N SER A 228 -17.03 -3.86 -6.24
CA SER A 228 -17.66 -2.54 -6.25
C SER A 228 -18.45 -2.28 -4.97
N LYS A 229 -19.30 -3.21 -4.53
CA LYS A 229 -20.06 -3.09 -3.28
C LYS A 229 -19.14 -2.99 -2.07
N ALA A 230 -18.11 -3.83 -2.00
CA ALA A 230 -17.10 -3.79 -0.94
C ALA A 230 -16.40 -2.43 -0.88
N SER A 231 -16.05 -1.86 -2.04
CA SER A 231 -15.42 -0.55 -2.13
C SER A 231 -16.29 0.58 -1.56
N PHE A 232 -17.60 0.51 -1.70
CA PHE A 232 -18.52 1.46 -1.04
C PHE A 232 -18.67 1.16 0.46
N SER A 233 -18.78 -0.12 0.84
CA SER A 233 -18.96 -0.52 2.24
C SER A 233 -17.76 -0.14 3.12
N ILE A 234 -16.54 -0.13 2.58
CA ILE A 234 -15.33 0.35 3.26
C ILE A 234 -15.48 1.83 3.67
N GLU A 235 -16.17 2.63 2.85
CA GLU A 235 -16.48 4.04 3.14
C GLU A 235 -17.77 4.23 3.97
N GLY A 236 -18.35 3.15 4.50
CA GLY A 236 -19.61 3.21 5.25
C GLY A 236 -20.87 3.44 4.39
N GLU A 237 -20.75 3.35 3.06
CA GLU A 237 -21.86 3.57 2.14
C GLU A 237 -22.54 2.27 1.71
N SER A 238 -23.87 2.32 1.54
CA SER A 238 -24.67 1.24 0.95
C SER A 238 -25.28 1.72 -0.38
N PRO A 239 -24.57 1.57 -1.49
CA PRO A 239 -25.01 2.14 -2.77
C PRO A 239 -26.21 1.38 -3.32
N LYS A 240 -27.12 2.10 -4.02
CA LYS A 240 -28.17 1.47 -4.82
C LYS A 240 -27.53 0.58 -5.90
N SER A 241 -28.23 -0.49 -6.32
CA SER A 241 -27.72 -1.46 -7.28
C SER A 241 -27.17 -0.84 -8.58
N LYS A 242 -27.83 0.20 -9.09
CA LYS A 242 -27.39 0.92 -10.31
C LYS A 242 -26.03 1.65 -10.10
N ARG A 243 -25.82 2.26 -8.93
CA ARG A 243 -24.56 2.97 -8.61
C ARG A 243 -23.42 1.97 -8.46
N ALA A 244 -23.65 0.87 -7.73
CA ALA A 244 -22.68 -0.20 -7.60
C ALA A 244 -22.32 -0.83 -8.97
N ALA A 245 -23.31 -1.08 -9.84
CA ALA A 245 -23.08 -1.63 -11.17
C ALA A 245 -22.25 -0.68 -12.05
N ARG A 246 -22.55 0.64 -12.03
CA ARG A 246 -21.79 1.66 -12.78
C ARG A 246 -20.34 1.73 -12.31
N TRP A 247 -20.09 1.75 -10.99
CA TRP A 247 -18.74 1.74 -10.44
C TRP A 247 -18.01 0.43 -10.78
N GLY A 248 -18.71 -0.72 -10.69
CA GLY A 248 -18.18 -2.00 -11.13
C GLY A 248 -17.73 -1.97 -12.60
N GLN A 249 -18.55 -1.46 -13.50
CA GLN A 249 -18.17 -1.30 -14.93
C GLN A 249 -16.91 -0.41 -15.08
N THR A 250 -16.78 0.65 -14.27
CA THR A 250 -15.60 1.51 -14.28
C THR A 250 -14.36 0.75 -13.82
N ILE A 251 -14.45 -0.03 -12.73
CA ILE A 251 -13.37 -0.93 -12.28
C ILE A 251 -13.02 -1.95 -13.36
N GLY A 252 -14.01 -2.50 -14.08
CA GLY A 252 -13.81 -3.42 -15.20
C GLY A 252 -13.01 -2.86 -16.38
N GLN A 253 -12.90 -1.54 -16.47
CA GLN A 253 -12.11 -0.81 -17.46
C GLN A 253 -10.74 -0.36 -16.92
N ALA A 254 -10.35 -0.79 -15.72
CA ALA A 254 -9.05 -0.46 -15.15
C ALA A 254 -7.92 -0.93 -16.08
N GLY A 255 -6.93 -0.06 -16.28
CA GLY A 255 -5.83 -0.30 -17.24
C GLY A 255 -6.10 0.07 -18.68
N MET A 256 -7.35 0.41 -19.07
CA MET A 256 -7.67 0.80 -20.44
C MET A 256 -7.40 2.28 -20.75
N ARG A 257 -7.34 3.11 -19.75
CA ARG A 257 -7.05 4.55 -19.86
C ARG A 257 -5.79 4.85 -19.08
N GLU A 258 -5.00 5.78 -19.58
CA GLU A 258 -3.82 6.25 -18.88
C GLU A 258 -4.20 6.96 -17.57
N LEU A 259 -3.40 6.78 -16.53
CA LEU A 259 -3.60 7.46 -15.25
C LEU A 259 -3.10 8.90 -15.37
N THR A 260 -4.01 9.85 -15.40
CA THR A 260 -3.76 11.28 -15.48
C THR A 260 -4.61 12.02 -14.45
N THR A 261 -4.28 13.28 -14.14
CA THR A 261 -5.13 14.11 -13.25
C THR A 261 -6.55 14.23 -13.79
N ASN A 262 -6.72 14.37 -15.12
CA ASN A 262 -8.04 14.44 -15.76
C ASN A 262 -8.82 13.12 -15.61
N GLU A 263 -8.16 11.97 -15.74
CA GLU A 263 -8.81 10.68 -15.52
C GLU A 263 -9.20 10.49 -14.06
N LEU A 264 -8.36 10.90 -13.10
CA LEU A 264 -8.69 10.87 -11.68
C LEU A 264 -9.89 11.78 -11.34
N CYS A 265 -9.98 12.97 -11.93
CA CYS A 265 -11.15 13.87 -11.81
C CYS A 265 -12.41 13.25 -12.43
N ARG A 266 -12.29 12.58 -13.59
CA ARG A 266 -13.40 11.82 -14.20
C ARG A 266 -13.88 10.69 -13.29
N LEU A 267 -12.95 9.94 -12.66
CA LEU A 267 -13.28 8.89 -11.70
C LEU A 267 -14.00 9.45 -10.47
N GLN A 268 -13.58 10.62 -9.98
CA GLN A 268 -14.27 11.33 -8.89
C GLN A 268 -15.73 11.58 -9.24
N GLN A 269 -16.01 12.12 -10.46
CA GLN A 269 -17.37 12.38 -10.93
C GLN A 269 -18.22 11.10 -11.04
N LEU A 270 -17.61 9.96 -11.39
CA LEU A 270 -18.32 8.69 -11.49
C LEU A 270 -18.65 8.08 -10.13
N VAL A 271 -17.78 8.29 -9.15
CA VAL A 271 -17.93 7.74 -7.80
C VAL A 271 -18.92 8.56 -6.96
N ILE A 272 -18.95 9.88 -7.13
CA ILE A 272 -19.79 10.81 -6.41
C ILE A 272 -21.10 11.03 -7.20
N GLU A 273 -22.24 10.84 -6.57
CA GLU A 273 -23.54 10.94 -7.25
C GLU A 273 -24.20 12.32 -7.13
N ASN A 274 -23.84 13.08 -6.09
CA ASN A 274 -24.54 14.35 -5.79
C ASN A 274 -23.57 15.54 -5.83
N GLU A 275 -23.71 16.36 -6.86
CA GLU A 275 -22.87 17.54 -7.10
C GLU A 275 -23.21 18.74 -6.19
N ARG A 276 -24.36 18.72 -5.52
CA ARG A 276 -24.91 19.94 -4.83
C ARG A 276 -23.97 20.48 -3.76
N PHE A 277 -23.16 19.64 -3.13
CA PHE A 277 -22.31 19.99 -2.00
C PHE A 277 -20.82 19.72 -2.24
N MET A 278 -20.45 19.32 -3.47
CA MET A 278 -19.10 18.90 -3.81
C MET A 278 -18.49 19.80 -4.88
N LYS A 279 -17.22 20.16 -4.68
CA LYS A 279 -16.38 20.75 -5.72
C LYS A 279 -15.61 19.65 -6.42
N TRP A 280 -15.65 19.64 -7.75
CA TRP A 280 -14.87 18.72 -8.58
C TRP A 280 -13.41 19.16 -8.68
N GLY A 281 -12.54 18.18 -8.87
CA GLY A 281 -11.11 18.41 -9.04
C GLY A 281 -10.35 18.45 -7.72
N LEU A 282 -9.10 18.89 -7.81
CA LEU A 282 -8.24 19.00 -6.63
C LEU A 282 -8.84 20.00 -5.63
N ARG A 283 -8.81 19.64 -4.35
CA ARG A 283 -9.30 20.52 -3.28
C ARG A 283 -8.44 21.78 -3.16
N THR A 284 -9.07 22.88 -2.80
CA THR A 284 -8.45 24.20 -2.61
C THR A 284 -8.37 24.61 -1.14
N SER A 285 -8.82 23.76 -0.23
CA SER A 285 -8.75 23.95 1.23
C SER A 285 -7.98 22.78 1.87
N GLY A 286 -7.56 22.97 3.11
CA GLY A 286 -7.02 21.89 3.93
C GLY A 286 -8.00 20.72 4.03
N GLY A 287 -7.58 19.63 4.60
CA GLY A 287 -8.42 18.47 4.81
C GLY A 287 -7.77 17.47 5.77
N PHE A 288 -8.59 16.69 6.42
CA PHE A 288 -8.15 15.61 7.29
C PHE A 288 -9.11 14.44 7.21
N VAL A 289 -8.68 13.28 7.68
CA VAL A 289 -9.52 12.12 7.94
C VAL A 289 -9.52 11.91 9.45
N GLY A 290 -10.71 11.79 10.03
CA GLY A 290 -10.91 11.68 11.47
C GLY A 290 -12.32 12.09 11.85
N GLU A 291 -12.52 12.44 13.10
CA GLU A 291 -13.79 12.89 13.65
C GLU A 291 -13.72 14.36 14.05
N HIS A 292 -14.86 14.92 14.42
CA HIS A 292 -14.93 16.20 15.13
C HIS A 292 -15.35 15.93 16.58
N ASP A 293 -14.82 16.70 17.50
CA ASP A 293 -15.32 16.70 18.88
C ASP A 293 -16.82 17.05 18.88
N ARG A 294 -17.60 16.23 19.59
CA ARG A 294 -19.07 16.33 19.58
C ARG A 294 -19.61 17.60 20.23
N PHE A 295 -18.81 18.25 21.07
CA PHE A 295 -19.24 19.42 21.84
C PHE A 295 -18.65 20.71 21.28
N SER A 296 -17.35 20.73 20.98
CA SER A 296 -16.66 21.92 20.46
C SER A 296 -16.72 22.02 18.93
N GLY A 297 -16.87 20.90 18.23
CA GLY A 297 -16.74 20.82 16.78
C GLY A 297 -15.29 20.79 16.30
N GLU A 298 -14.30 20.81 17.23
CA GLU A 298 -12.87 20.83 16.89
C GLU A 298 -12.46 19.57 16.10
N PRO A 299 -11.59 19.70 15.09
CA PRO A 299 -11.05 18.55 14.34
C PRO A 299 -10.22 17.62 15.24
N LEU A 300 -10.47 16.32 15.11
CA LEU A 300 -9.70 15.22 15.73
C LEU A 300 -9.08 14.37 14.62
N PRO A 301 -7.95 14.78 14.03
CA PRO A 301 -7.39 14.11 12.87
C PRO A 301 -6.70 12.80 13.22
N ASP A 302 -7.06 11.72 12.52
CA ASP A 302 -6.26 10.49 12.40
C ASP A 302 -5.23 10.59 11.28
N HIS A 303 -5.51 11.42 10.27
CA HIS A 303 -4.64 11.75 9.15
C HIS A 303 -4.88 13.18 8.69
N ILE A 304 -3.81 13.94 8.51
CA ILE A 304 -3.84 15.28 7.91
C ILE A 304 -3.41 15.14 6.45
N SER A 305 -4.23 15.65 5.54
CA SER A 305 -3.99 15.59 4.11
C SER A 305 -2.92 16.60 3.66
N ALA A 306 -2.30 16.38 2.50
CA ALA A 306 -1.31 17.32 1.95
C ALA A 306 -1.87 18.74 1.81
N LYS A 307 -1.02 19.75 1.87
CA LYS A 307 -1.44 21.16 1.66
C LYS A 307 -2.03 21.35 0.25
N PRO A 308 -3.04 22.19 0.08
CA PRO A 308 -3.60 22.49 -1.25
C PRO A 308 -2.54 22.97 -2.25
N ASP A 309 -1.61 23.80 -1.81
CA ASP A 309 -0.54 24.36 -2.65
C ASP A 309 0.45 23.32 -3.16
N ASP A 310 0.57 22.18 -2.46
CA ASP A 310 1.46 21.08 -2.82
C ASP A 310 0.80 20.05 -3.76
N LEU A 311 -0.54 20.10 -3.91
CA LEU A 311 -1.29 19.03 -4.60
C LEU A 311 -0.90 18.87 -6.05
N GLU A 312 -0.75 19.97 -6.80
CA GLU A 312 -0.39 19.90 -8.22
C GLU A 312 0.97 19.20 -8.39
N ARG A 313 1.95 19.58 -7.58
CA ARG A 313 3.29 18.99 -7.60
C ARG A 313 3.28 17.51 -7.22
N LEU A 314 2.60 17.17 -6.14
CA LEU A 314 2.48 15.80 -5.65
C LEU A 314 1.75 14.91 -6.65
N MET A 315 0.67 15.39 -7.26
CA MET A 315 -0.09 14.63 -8.25
C MET A 315 0.68 14.41 -9.55
N ASN A 316 1.40 15.43 -10.03
CA ASN A 316 2.29 15.27 -11.17
C ASN A 316 3.39 14.24 -10.88
N GLY A 317 4.06 14.33 -9.74
CA GLY A 317 5.08 13.35 -9.31
C GLY A 317 4.52 11.94 -9.18
N LEU A 318 3.31 11.77 -8.62
CA LEU A 318 2.63 10.48 -8.52
C LEU A 318 2.34 9.87 -9.90
N ILE A 319 1.84 10.69 -10.84
CA ILE A 319 1.52 10.25 -12.21
C ILE A 319 2.81 9.87 -12.95
N GLU A 320 3.84 10.71 -12.93
CA GLU A 320 5.14 10.40 -13.55
C GLU A 320 5.75 9.12 -12.96
N THR A 321 5.66 8.95 -11.65
CA THR A 321 6.11 7.72 -10.98
C THR A 321 5.27 6.52 -11.43
N SER A 322 3.96 6.67 -11.59
CA SER A 322 3.10 5.61 -12.12
C SER A 322 3.53 5.15 -13.50
N HIS A 323 3.85 6.08 -14.40
CA HIS A 323 4.36 5.77 -15.76
C HIS A 323 5.69 5.02 -15.67
N LEU A 324 6.64 5.54 -14.88
CA LEU A 324 7.93 4.88 -14.65
C LEU A 324 7.76 3.43 -14.19
N LEU A 325 6.91 3.19 -13.18
CA LEU A 325 6.69 1.87 -12.61
C LEU A 325 5.93 0.93 -13.55
N THR A 326 5.10 1.45 -14.45
CA THR A 326 4.38 0.67 -15.44
C THR A 326 5.33 0.05 -16.45
N GLU A 327 6.32 0.81 -16.93
CA GLU A 327 7.28 0.37 -17.93
C GLU A 327 8.43 -0.47 -17.34
N ASP A 328 8.75 -0.28 -16.06
CA ASP A 328 9.84 -0.99 -15.38
C ASP A 328 9.41 -2.40 -14.94
N PRO A 329 10.30 -3.41 -14.89
CA PRO A 329 9.99 -4.77 -14.47
C PRO A 329 9.71 -4.95 -12.97
N ILE A 330 9.61 -3.87 -12.20
CA ILE A 330 9.25 -3.94 -10.77
C ILE A 330 7.93 -4.71 -10.57
N ASP A 331 7.81 -5.44 -9.47
CA ASP A 331 6.63 -6.25 -9.16
C ASP A 331 5.32 -5.43 -9.19
N ALA A 332 4.26 -6.02 -9.75
CA ALA A 332 2.98 -5.34 -9.98
C ALA A 332 2.28 -4.92 -8.68
N VAL A 333 2.34 -5.74 -7.63
CA VAL A 333 1.71 -5.45 -6.34
C VAL A 333 2.50 -4.36 -5.61
N VAL A 334 3.83 -4.38 -5.71
CA VAL A 334 4.68 -3.30 -5.19
C VAL A 334 4.40 -1.98 -5.90
N ALA A 335 4.30 -1.98 -7.23
CA ALA A 335 3.94 -0.79 -8.01
C ALA A 335 2.55 -0.26 -7.62
N ALA A 336 1.54 -1.14 -7.56
CA ALA A 336 0.18 -0.80 -7.13
C ALA A 336 0.17 -0.21 -5.71
N THR A 337 0.92 -0.80 -4.77
CA THR A 337 1.04 -0.28 -3.41
C THR A 337 1.53 1.16 -3.40
N LYS A 338 2.62 1.44 -4.11
CA LYS A 338 3.26 2.77 -4.07
C LYS A 338 2.33 3.86 -4.57
N ILE A 339 1.68 3.64 -5.70
CA ILE A 339 0.79 4.65 -6.31
C ILE A 339 -0.53 4.77 -5.55
N ALA A 340 -1.18 3.65 -5.24
CA ALA A 340 -2.49 3.69 -4.61
C ALA A 340 -2.43 4.22 -3.17
N PHE A 341 -1.51 3.73 -2.33
CA PHE A 341 -1.41 4.23 -0.96
C PHE A 341 -0.82 5.65 -0.91
N GLY A 342 0.09 6.02 -1.81
CA GLY A 342 0.50 7.40 -1.95
C GLY A 342 -0.65 8.35 -2.26
N PHE A 343 -1.51 7.98 -3.20
CA PHE A 343 -2.71 8.75 -3.53
C PHE A 343 -3.64 8.95 -2.33
N VAL A 344 -3.92 7.90 -1.56
CA VAL A 344 -4.82 8.02 -0.41
C VAL A 344 -4.25 8.90 0.70
N TYR A 345 -2.91 8.96 0.87
CA TYR A 345 -2.26 9.85 1.82
C TYR A 345 -2.20 11.31 1.34
N ILE A 346 -1.91 11.55 0.07
CA ILE A 346 -2.01 12.89 -0.52
C ILE A 346 -3.43 13.44 -0.34
N HIS A 347 -4.44 12.57 -0.51
CA HIS A 347 -5.86 12.88 -0.33
C HIS A 347 -6.31 14.08 -1.14
N PRO A 348 -6.15 14.05 -2.49
CA PRO A 348 -6.24 15.24 -3.32
C PRO A 348 -7.65 15.79 -3.54
N PHE A 349 -8.70 15.02 -3.30
CA PHE A 349 -10.09 15.40 -3.52
C PHE A 349 -10.82 15.68 -2.20
N VAL A 350 -11.93 16.39 -2.29
CA VAL A 350 -12.82 16.61 -1.13
C VAL A 350 -13.48 15.30 -0.70
N ASP A 351 -13.87 14.44 -1.66
CA ASP A 351 -14.41 13.11 -1.43
C ASP A 351 -14.11 12.17 -2.60
N GLY A 352 -14.21 10.86 -2.38
CA GLY A 352 -13.96 9.82 -3.37
C GLY A 352 -12.55 9.23 -3.33
N ASN A 353 -11.66 9.76 -2.50
CA ASN A 353 -10.25 9.33 -2.45
C ASN A 353 -10.11 7.83 -2.15
N GLY A 354 -10.82 7.29 -1.18
CA GLY A 354 -10.72 5.87 -0.84
C GLY A 354 -11.18 4.94 -1.96
N ARG A 355 -12.26 5.27 -2.66
CA ARG A 355 -12.76 4.47 -3.80
C ARG A 355 -11.82 4.55 -5.00
N ILE A 356 -11.26 5.73 -5.27
CA ILE A 356 -10.26 5.94 -6.34
C ILE A 356 -8.94 5.24 -5.98
N HIS A 357 -8.50 5.28 -4.72
CA HIS A 357 -7.36 4.52 -4.23
C HIS A 357 -7.48 3.03 -4.61
N ARG A 358 -8.63 2.41 -4.35
CA ARG A 358 -8.85 1.00 -4.69
C ARG A 358 -8.95 0.78 -6.22
N TYR A 359 -9.51 1.74 -6.97
CA TYR A 359 -9.44 1.70 -8.43
C TYR A 359 -7.99 1.72 -8.94
N ILE A 360 -7.12 2.55 -8.37
CA ILE A 360 -5.70 2.62 -8.74
C ILE A 360 -5.00 1.26 -8.53
N ILE A 361 -5.36 0.51 -7.50
CA ILE A 361 -4.84 -0.86 -7.32
C ILE A 361 -5.20 -1.72 -8.53
N HIS A 362 -6.48 -1.75 -8.93
CA HIS A 362 -6.91 -2.50 -10.11
C HIS A 362 -6.21 -2.02 -11.38
N HIS A 363 -6.05 -0.71 -11.53
CA HIS A 363 -5.39 -0.11 -12.69
C HIS A 363 -3.95 -0.61 -12.82
N LEU A 364 -3.14 -0.49 -11.77
CA LEU A 364 -1.73 -0.93 -11.80
C LEU A 364 -1.59 -2.45 -11.99
N LEU A 365 -2.43 -3.25 -11.35
CA LEU A 365 -2.45 -4.70 -11.57
C LEU A 365 -2.79 -5.05 -13.03
N ALA A 366 -3.69 -4.30 -13.66
CA ALA A 366 -4.07 -4.53 -15.07
C ALA A 366 -2.96 -4.10 -16.04
N VAL A 367 -2.41 -2.89 -15.93
CA VAL A 367 -1.36 -2.40 -16.84
C VAL A 367 -0.04 -3.18 -16.68
N LYS A 368 0.23 -3.73 -15.51
CA LYS A 368 1.35 -4.64 -15.23
C LYS A 368 1.08 -6.09 -15.62
N HIS A 369 -0.04 -6.38 -16.29
CA HIS A 369 -0.44 -7.72 -16.71
C HIS A 369 -0.51 -8.76 -15.58
N PHE A 370 -0.71 -8.30 -14.34
CA PHE A 370 -0.91 -9.17 -13.20
C PHE A 370 -2.24 -9.93 -13.30
N SER A 371 -3.29 -9.31 -13.85
CA SER A 371 -4.57 -9.93 -14.19
C SER A 371 -4.77 -9.96 -15.70
N GLN A 372 -5.46 -11.00 -16.21
CA GLN A 372 -5.87 -11.03 -17.62
C GLN A 372 -6.90 -9.93 -17.89
N GLN A 373 -6.83 -9.33 -19.07
CA GLN A 373 -7.79 -8.31 -19.47
C GLN A 373 -9.22 -8.86 -19.41
N GLY A 374 -10.10 -8.17 -18.70
CA GLY A 374 -11.49 -8.59 -18.48
C GLY A 374 -11.72 -9.53 -17.28
N PHE A 375 -10.67 -9.98 -16.58
CA PHE A 375 -10.78 -10.70 -15.32
C PHE A 375 -10.33 -9.80 -14.15
N ILE A 376 -11.28 -9.39 -13.33
CA ILE A 376 -11.04 -8.52 -12.20
C ILE A 376 -10.59 -9.32 -10.97
N PHE A 377 -9.59 -8.79 -10.31
CA PHE A 377 -9.10 -9.27 -9.03
C PHE A 377 -9.84 -8.53 -7.92
N PRO A 378 -10.82 -9.12 -7.21
CA PRO A 378 -11.69 -8.40 -6.29
C PRO A 378 -10.98 -8.06 -4.97
N VAL A 379 -9.94 -7.21 -5.04
CA VAL A 379 -9.09 -6.84 -3.90
C VAL A 379 -9.87 -6.05 -2.85
N SER A 380 -10.86 -5.23 -3.26
CA SER A 380 -11.68 -4.46 -2.32
C SER A 380 -12.52 -5.37 -1.42
N ALA A 381 -12.96 -6.55 -1.93
CA ALA A 381 -13.67 -7.53 -1.12
C ALA A 381 -12.76 -8.09 0.00
N SER A 382 -11.51 -8.42 -0.31
CA SER A 382 -10.53 -8.85 0.68
C SER A 382 -10.16 -7.74 1.66
N ILE A 383 -10.00 -6.49 1.21
CA ILE A 383 -9.75 -5.34 2.10
C ILE A 383 -10.90 -5.18 3.10
N LEU A 384 -12.16 -5.31 2.65
CA LEU A 384 -13.33 -5.22 3.51
C LEU A 384 -13.33 -6.32 4.59
N ASP A 385 -12.99 -7.55 4.22
CA ASP A 385 -12.88 -8.67 5.17
C ASP A 385 -11.74 -8.48 6.18
N HIS A 386 -10.73 -7.66 5.84
CA HIS A 386 -9.55 -7.37 6.67
C HIS A 386 -9.49 -5.91 7.15
N MET A 387 -10.64 -5.26 7.40
CA MET A 387 -10.74 -3.83 7.74
C MET A 387 -9.83 -3.39 8.89
N SER A 388 -9.75 -4.18 9.95
CA SER A 388 -8.89 -3.86 11.11
C SER A 388 -7.40 -3.79 10.73
N ALA A 389 -6.94 -4.70 9.87
CA ALA A 389 -5.56 -4.68 9.37
C ALA A 389 -5.34 -3.49 8.42
N TYR A 390 -6.30 -3.16 7.56
CA TYR A 390 -6.27 -2.00 6.67
C TYR A 390 -6.15 -0.69 7.45
N GLN A 391 -7.02 -0.49 8.45
CA GLN A 391 -6.97 0.68 9.33
C GLN A 391 -5.66 0.78 10.09
N LYS A 392 -5.15 -0.35 10.61
CA LYS A 392 -3.85 -0.40 11.31
C LYS A 392 -2.69 0.02 10.41
N VAL A 393 -2.69 -0.41 9.15
CA VAL A 393 -1.64 -0.04 8.18
C VAL A 393 -1.71 1.45 7.85
N LEU A 394 -2.90 2.00 7.62
CA LEU A 394 -3.08 3.44 7.36
C LEU A 394 -2.65 4.29 8.56
N ALA A 395 -3.12 3.94 9.76
CA ALA A 395 -2.77 4.63 10.99
C ALA A 395 -1.27 4.54 11.31
N GLY A 396 -0.62 3.42 10.96
CA GLY A 396 0.82 3.21 11.19
C GLY A 396 1.72 4.20 10.44
N ASN A 397 1.26 4.74 9.30
CA ASN A 397 1.96 5.81 8.59
C ASN A 397 1.50 7.20 9.06
N SER A 398 0.19 7.41 9.24
CA SER A 398 -0.37 8.74 9.53
C SER A 398 -0.08 9.22 10.96
N LYS A 399 -0.33 8.40 11.98
CA LYS A 399 -0.24 8.82 13.38
C LYS A 399 1.14 9.33 13.79
N PRO A 400 2.27 8.68 13.42
CA PRO A 400 3.59 9.20 13.76
C PRO A 400 3.93 10.55 13.11
N LEU A 401 3.24 10.94 12.02
CA LEU A 401 3.47 12.21 11.34
C LEU A 401 2.73 13.38 12.01
N LEU A 402 1.65 13.11 12.75
CA LEU A 402 0.84 14.16 13.38
C LEU A 402 1.66 15.05 14.33
N ASP A 403 2.64 14.49 15.03
CA ASP A 403 3.52 15.23 15.94
C ASP A 403 4.46 16.24 15.22
N PHE A 404 4.59 16.11 13.88
CA PHE A 404 5.46 16.94 13.04
C PHE A 404 4.69 17.85 12.08
N ILE A 405 3.36 17.86 12.14
CA ILE A 405 2.48 18.71 11.35
C ILE A 405 1.90 19.80 12.24
N GLU A 406 2.34 21.03 12.02
CA GLU A 406 1.76 22.20 12.69
C GLU A 406 0.50 22.63 11.94
N TRP A 407 -0.61 22.70 12.64
CA TRP A 407 -1.88 23.09 12.06
C TRP A 407 -2.73 23.93 13.00
N LYS A 408 -3.70 24.63 12.45
CA LYS A 408 -4.74 25.33 13.20
C LYS A 408 -6.11 24.99 12.64
N GLU A 409 -7.13 25.11 13.47
CA GLU A 409 -8.53 25.03 13.07
C GLU A 409 -8.91 26.24 12.21
N THR A 410 -9.75 26.00 11.19
CA THR A 410 -10.35 27.03 10.36
C THR A 410 -11.79 27.34 10.82
N PRO A 411 -12.40 28.50 10.44
CA PRO A 411 -13.75 28.85 10.85
C PRO A 411 -14.86 27.88 10.43
N ASP A 412 -14.60 27.04 9.46
CA ASP A 412 -15.49 25.97 8.98
C ASP A 412 -15.16 24.59 9.60
N HIS A 413 -14.49 24.58 10.75
CA HIS A 413 -14.08 23.37 11.48
C HIS A 413 -13.22 22.40 10.66
N ASN A 414 -12.46 22.92 9.72
CA ASN A 414 -11.42 22.18 8.99
C ASN A 414 -10.04 22.54 9.55
N ILE A 415 -8.97 22.14 8.88
CA ILE A 415 -7.59 22.40 9.29
C ILE A 415 -6.84 23.20 8.23
N GLU A 416 -5.91 24.03 8.69
CA GLU A 416 -4.89 24.69 7.86
C GLU A 416 -3.50 24.31 8.37
N VAL A 417 -2.71 23.67 7.51
CA VAL A 417 -1.33 23.25 7.83
C VAL A 417 -0.38 24.44 7.68
N LEU A 418 0.45 24.69 8.70
CA LEU A 418 1.27 25.89 8.82
C LEU A 418 2.72 25.70 8.37
N ASN A 419 3.31 24.53 8.62
CA ASN A 419 4.70 24.22 8.28
C ASN A 419 4.85 23.52 6.92
N ASP A 420 6.10 23.29 6.48
CA ASP A 420 6.40 22.53 5.25
C ASP A 420 6.32 21.03 5.50
N THR A 421 5.32 20.38 4.89
CA THR A 421 4.99 18.96 5.09
C THR A 421 5.04 18.13 3.81
N ILE A 422 5.41 18.71 2.66
CA ILE A 422 5.37 18.03 1.36
C ILE A 422 6.14 16.70 1.36
N ASP A 423 7.28 16.64 2.06
CA ASP A 423 8.12 15.44 2.13
C ASP A 423 7.46 14.24 2.77
N PHE A 424 6.49 14.46 3.67
CA PHE A 424 5.72 13.39 4.32
C PHE A 424 4.84 12.63 3.33
N TYR A 425 4.48 13.26 2.20
CA TYR A 425 3.67 12.69 1.14
C TYR A 425 4.47 12.23 -0.07
N ARG A 426 5.75 12.64 -0.20
CA ARG A 426 6.67 12.22 -1.27
C ARG A 426 7.48 10.98 -0.92
N TYR A 427 7.93 10.86 0.34
CA TYR A 427 9.01 9.97 0.75
C TYR A 427 8.59 9.02 1.89
N MET A 428 7.57 8.21 1.62
CA MET A 428 7.01 7.26 2.58
C MET A 428 7.73 5.92 2.54
N ASP A 429 7.79 5.21 3.68
CA ASP A 429 8.05 3.77 3.73
C ASP A 429 6.71 3.01 3.64
N LEU A 430 6.42 2.46 2.48
CA LEU A 430 5.21 1.70 2.21
C LEU A 430 5.38 0.18 2.35
N THR A 431 6.41 -0.29 3.05
CA THR A 431 6.66 -1.72 3.29
C THR A 431 5.47 -2.43 3.94
N PRO A 432 4.86 -1.91 5.05
CA PRO A 432 3.69 -2.56 5.65
C PRO A 432 2.47 -2.61 4.72
N HIS A 433 2.34 -1.61 3.86
CA HIS A 433 1.25 -1.52 2.88
C HIS A 433 1.41 -2.57 1.78
N ALA A 434 2.65 -2.79 1.32
CA ALA A 434 2.95 -3.84 0.36
C ALA A 434 2.66 -5.23 0.96
N GLU A 435 3.09 -5.49 2.19
CA GLU A 435 2.78 -6.74 2.89
C GLU A 435 1.26 -6.96 3.01
N PHE A 436 0.51 -5.93 3.39
CA PHE A 436 -0.95 -5.98 3.48
C PHE A 436 -1.60 -6.24 2.11
N LEU A 437 -1.19 -5.51 1.07
CA LEU A 437 -1.78 -5.69 -0.26
C LEU A 437 -1.49 -7.09 -0.84
N PHE A 438 -0.29 -7.62 -0.62
CA PHE A 438 0.03 -9.01 -1.00
C PHE A 438 -0.86 -10.02 -0.27
N GLU A 439 -1.15 -9.83 1.03
CA GLU A 439 -2.10 -10.69 1.75
C GLU A 439 -3.50 -10.60 1.15
N CYS A 440 -3.99 -9.41 0.81
CA CYS A 440 -5.28 -9.26 0.14
C CYS A 440 -5.30 -9.95 -1.24
N VAL A 441 -4.22 -9.83 -2.01
CA VAL A 441 -4.07 -10.53 -3.29
C VAL A 441 -4.07 -12.05 -3.10
N LYS A 442 -3.36 -12.56 -2.10
CA LYS A 442 -3.31 -13.99 -1.76
C LYS A 442 -4.70 -14.49 -1.32
N ASP A 443 -5.38 -13.77 -0.45
CA ASP A 443 -6.73 -14.12 0.01
C ASP A 443 -7.74 -14.12 -1.15
N THR A 444 -7.69 -13.10 -1.99
CA THR A 444 -8.52 -13.01 -3.19
C THR A 444 -8.35 -14.25 -4.07
N TRP A 445 -7.11 -14.68 -4.25
CA TRP A 445 -6.75 -15.81 -5.10
C TRP A 445 -7.12 -17.16 -4.45
N ASN A 446 -6.82 -17.34 -3.17
CA ASN A 446 -6.98 -18.62 -2.50
C ASN A 446 -8.42 -18.85 -1.98
N ARG A 447 -9.20 -17.80 -1.77
CA ARG A 447 -10.54 -17.88 -1.18
C ARG A 447 -11.62 -17.27 -2.06
N ILE A 448 -11.55 -15.96 -2.34
CA ILE A 448 -12.70 -15.23 -2.94
C ILE A 448 -13.05 -15.74 -4.34
N ILE A 449 -12.06 -15.93 -5.20
CA ILE A 449 -12.26 -16.42 -6.57
C ILE A 449 -12.73 -17.89 -6.58
N PRO A 450 -12.10 -18.82 -5.84
CA PRO A 450 -12.57 -20.18 -5.74
C PRO A 450 -14.00 -20.34 -5.17
N GLU A 451 -14.33 -19.55 -4.13
CA GLU A 451 -15.70 -19.54 -3.56
C GLU A 451 -16.73 -19.18 -4.64
N GLU A 452 -16.50 -18.12 -5.41
CA GLU A 452 -17.43 -17.69 -6.47
C GLU A 452 -17.55 -18.73 -7.59
N LEU A 453 -16.45 -19.30 -8.05
CA LEU A 453 -16.46 -20.34 -9.08
C LEU A 453 -17.17 -21.60 -8.60
N THR A 454 -16.96 -21.99 -7.36
CA THR A 454 -17.62 -23.16 -6.74
C THR A 454 -19.12 -22.91 -6.61
N TYR A 455 -19.51 -21.71 -6.17
CA TYR A 455 -20.91 -21.31 -6.06
C TYR A 455 -21.62 -21.35 -7.42
N LEU A 456 -21.03 -20.75 -8.45
CA LEU A 456 -21.62 -20.73 -9.79
C LEU A 456 -21.73 -22.12 -10.41
N ASN A 457 -20.74 -22.97 -10.17
CA ASN A 457 -20.81 -24.37 -10.64
C ASN A 457 -21.89 -25.17 -9.90
N ALA A 458 -22.06 -24.95 -8.60
CA ALA A 458 -23.15 -25.54 -7.81
C ALA A 458 -24.50 -25.04 -8.30
N TYR A 459 -24.64 -23.73 -8.56
CA TYR A 459 -25.85 -23.14 -9.12
C TYR A 459 -26.21 -23.74 -10.49
N ASP A 460 -25.26 -23.86 -11.40
CA ASP A 460 -25.49 -24.45 -12.73
C ASP A 460 -25.91 -25.92 -12.61
N THR A 461 -25.28 -26.70 -11.74
CA THR A 461 -25.64 -28.10 -11.51
C THR A 461 -27.05 -28.24 -10.93
N PHE A 462 -27.37 -27.42 -9.94
CA PHE A 462 -28.70 -27.39 -9.32
C PHE A 462 -29.77 -26.92 -10.33
N LYS A 463 -29.48 -25.88 -11.12
CA LYS A 463 -30.38 -25.42 -12.18
C LYS A 463 -30.66 -26.52 -13.22
N GLN A 464 -29.62 -27.24 -13.66
CA GLN A 464 -29.79 -28.36 -14.59
C GLN A 464 -30.67 -29.47 -14.00
N TYR A 465 -30.55 -29.76 -12.70
CA TYR A 465 -31.46 -30.69 -12.02
C TYR A 465 -32.89 -30.19 -12.05
N ILE A 466 -33.15 -28.92 -11.67
CA ILE A 466 -34.51 -28.34 -11.70
C ILE A 466 -35.10 -28.37 -13.12
N ASP A 467 -34.31 -27.93 -14.14
CA ASP A 467 -34.72 -27.91 -15.54
C ASP A 467 -35.04 -29.33 -16.07
N SER A 468 -34.43 -30.38 -15.50
CA SER A 468 -34.72 -31.79 -15.86
C SER A 468 -35.98 -32.35 -15.25
N GLN A 469 -36.47 -31.76 -14.15
CA GLN A 469 -37.65 -32.21 -13.42
C GLN A 469 -38.88 -31.33 -13.65
N PHE A 470 -38.68 -30.03 -13.89
CA PHE A 470 -39.74 -29.03 -13.93
C PHE A 470 -39.52 -28.02 -15.07
N ASP A 471 -40.60 -27.56 -15.70
CA ASP A 471 -40.64 -26.40 -16.58
C ASP A 471 -40.71 -25.10 -15.74
N MET A 472 -39.65 -24.82 -14.94
CA MET A 472 -39.61 -23.69 -14.03
C MET A 472 -38.86 -22.49 -14.66
N PRO A 473 -39.47 -21.28 -14.67
CA PRO A 473 -38.79 -20.09 -15.18
C PRO A 473 -37.48 -19.76 -14.43
N ASP A 474 -36.43 -19.30 -15.13
CA ASP A 474 -35.12 -18.95 -14.54
C ASP A 474 -35.22 -18.01 -13.33
N ALA A 475 -36.11 -17.01 -13.39
CA ALA A 475 -36.34 -16.09 -12.30
C ALA A 475 -36.87 -16.78 -11.03
N LEU A 476 -37.70 -17.84 -11.20
CA LEU A 476 -38.24 -18.61 -10.09
C LEU A 476 -37.19 -19.58 -9.51
N ILE A 477 -36.32 -20.16 -10.37
CA ILE A 477 -35.18 -20.97 -9.93
C ILE A 477 -34.20 -20.10 -9.11
N ALA A 478 -33.89 -18.90 -9.57
CA ALA A 478 -33.05 -17.96 -8.82
C ALA A 478 -33.65 -17.59 -7.46
N LEU A 479 -34.99 -17.40 -7.42
CA LEU A 479 -35.72 -17.14 -6.18
C LEU A 479 -35.68 -18.34 -5.24
N LEU A 480 -35.84 -19.55 -5.79
CA LEU A 480 -35.79 -20.83 -5.05
C LEU A 480 -34.44 -21.00 -4.35
N VAL A 481 -33.31 -20.76 -5.06
CA VAL A 481 -31.96 -20.80 -4.50
C VAL A 481 -31.84 -19.80 -3.36
N GLN A 482 -32.30 -18.55 -3.53
CA GLN A 482 -32.25 -17.54 -2.46
C GLN A 482 -33.03 -17.95 -1.20
N PHE A 483 -34.20 -18.58 -1.36
CA PHE A 483 -34.99 -19.06 -0.21
C PHE A 483 -34.31 -20.23 0.49
N LEU A 484 -33.72 -21.16 -0.26
CA LEU A 484 -33.01 -22.30 0.29
C LEU A 484 -31.73 -21.84 1.02
N GLU A 485 -30.97 -20.87 0.48
CA GLU A 485 -29.83 -20.28 1.16
C GLU A 485 -30.21 -19.64 2.50
N LYS A 486 -31.27 -18.78 2.49
CA LYS A 486 -31.75 -18.12 3.70
C LYS A 486 -32.31 -19.10 4.73
N GLY A 487 -32.86 -20.22 4.26
CA GLY A 487 -33.44 -21.28 5.07
C GLY A 487 -32.49 -22.40 5.45
N ASN A 488 -31.18 -22.22 5.22
CA ASN A 488 -30.14 -23.23 5.46
C ASN A 488 -30.49 -24.59 4.81
N GLY A 489 -30.83 -24.54 3.52
CA GLY A 489 -31.18 -25.71 2.71
C GLY A 489 -32.65 -26.12 2.77
N GLN A 490 -33.51 -25.41 3.51
CA GLN A 490 -34.92 -25.74 3.66
C GLN A 490 -35.83 -24.56 3.32
N LEU A 491 -36.94 -24.84 2.67
CA LEU A 491 -37.98 -23.84 2.41
C LEU A 491 -38.84 -23.61 3.66
N SER A 492 -39.03 -22.34 4.02
CA SER A 492 -39.94 -21.97 5.10
C SER A 492 -41.39 -22.35 4.77
N LYS A 493 -42.23 -22.60 5.81
CA LYS A 493 -43.67 -22.88 5.63
C LYS A 493 -44.36 -21.82 4.77
N ARG A 494 -43.98 -20.53 4.96
CA ARG A 494 -44.53 -19.43 4.17
C ARG A 494 -44.17 -19.55 2.69
N ALA A 495 -42.88 -19.83 2.38
CA ALA A 495 -42.43 -19.98 1.01
C ALA A 495 -43.11 -21.14 0.27
N LYS A 496 -43.31 -22.28 0.96
CA LYS A 496 -44.06 -23.43 0.43
C LYS A 496 -45.51 -23.10 0.09
N LEU A 497 -46.17 -22.27 0.91
CA LEU A 497 -47.58 -21.89 0.73
C LEU A 497 -47.79 -20.73 -0.26
N LYS A 498 -46.76 -19.97 -0.60
CA LYS A 498 -46.93 -18.75 -1.39
C LYS A 498 -46.13 -18.80 -2.71
N GLU A 499 -44.81 -18.69 -2.64
CA GLU A 499 -43.95 -18.58 -3.78
C GLU A 499 -43.81 -19.92 -4.53
N PHE A 500 -43.87 -21.05 -3.83
CA PHE A 500 -43.67 -22.41 -4.36
C PHE A 500 -44.87 -23.34 -4.08
N LYS A 501 -46.05 -22.78 -4.06
CA LYS A 501 -47.28 -23.52 -3.76
C LYS A 501 -47.68 -24.62 -4.78
N GLU A 502 -47.10 -24.54 -5.98
CA GLU A 502 -47.31 -25.53 -7.05
C GLU A 502 -46.45 -26.79 -6.89
N LEU A 503 -45.45 -26.77 -5.97
CA LEU A 503 -44.61 -27.91 -5.67
C LEU A 503 -45.24 -28.82 -4.63
N HIS A 504 -45.19 -30.13 -4.86
CA HIS A 504 -45.63 -31.15 -3.90
C HIS A 504 -44.59 -31.39 -2.81
N GLU A 505 -44.96 -31.93 -1.66
CA GLU A 505 -44.10 -32.15 -0.50
C GLU A 505 -42.94 -33.12 -0.75
N ASP A 506 -43.12 -34.10 -1.65
CA ASP A 506 -42.06 -35.01 -2.11
C ASP A 506 -41.07 -34.30 -3.04
N GLU A 507 -41.55 -33.49 -3.98
CA GLU A 507 -40.73 -32.66 -4.85
C GLU A 507 -39.88 -31.67 -4.06
N ILE A 508 -40.49 -31.04 -3.04
CA ILE A 508 -39.75 -30.12 -2.14
C ILE A 508 -38.63 -30.85 -1.40
N ARG A 509 -38.87 -32.08 -0.91
CA ARG A 509 -37.82 -32.87 -0.25
C ARG A 509 -36.68 -33.21 -1.17
N ASP A 510 -36.98 -33.59 -2.43
CA ASP A 510 -35.96 -33.90 -3.42
C ASP A 510 -35.15 -32.65 -3.81
N ILE A 511 -35.82 -31.50 -3.97
CA ILE A 511 -35.18 -30.21 -4.21
C ILE A 511 -34.25 -29.79 -3.05
N GLU A 512 -34.72 -29.89 -1.80
CA GLU A 512 -33.97 -29.59 -0.58
C GLU A 512 -32.72 -30.52 -0.47
N ALA A 513 -32.89 -31.82 -0.78
CA ALA A 513 -31.78 -32.78 -0.79
C ALA A 513 -30.75 -32.50 -1.87
N GLU A 514 -31.17 -32.20 -3.10
CA GLU A 514 -30.24 -31.85 -4.19
C GLU A 514 -29.53 -30.52 -3.94
N PHE A 515 -30.24 -29.53 -3.35
CA PHE A 515 -29.62 -28.30 -2.89
C PHE A 515 -28.53 -28.57 -1.85
N ALA A 516 -28.81 -29.34 -0.83
CA ALA A 516 -27.84 -29.69 0.20
C ALA A 516 -26.63 -30.41 -0.37
N LYS A 517 -26.79 -31.30 -1.34
CA LYS A 517 -25.72 -32.02 -2.04
C LYS A 517 -24.79 -31.06 -2.80
N ASN A 518 -25.33 -30.04 -3.47
CA ASN A 518 -24.57 -29.12 -4.32
C ASN A 518 -23.95 -27.95 -3.52
N PHE A 519 -24.61 -27.42 -2.51
CA PHE A 519 -24.21 -26.22 -1.80
C PHE A 519 -23.68 -26.47 -0.37
N MET A 520 -24.14 -27.53 0.33
CA MET A 520 -23.82 -27.73 1.74
C MET A 520 -22.77 -28.85 1.98
N ASN A 521 -22.69 -29.86 1.12
CA ASN A 521 -21.76 -31.00 1.30
C ASN A 521 -20.35 -30.77 0.73
N LYS A 522 -20.05 -29.62 0.14
CA LYS A 522 -18.69 -29.28 -0.28
C LYS A 522 -17.98 -28.59 0.89
N SER A 523 -17.49 -29.39 1.85
CA SER A 523 -16.51 -28.92 2.82
C SER A 523 -15.40 -28.18 2.09
N THR A 524 -15.08 -27.00 2.56
CA THR A 524 -14.04 -26.05 2.13
C THR A 524 -12.61 -26.60 2.28
N THR A 525 -12.31 -27.76 1.71
CA THR A 525 -11.01 -28.45 1.83
C THR A 525 -10.38 -28.71 0.47
N TRP A 526 -10.23 -27.66 -0.37
CA TRP A 526 -9.55 -27.82 -1.65
C TRP A 526 -8.20 -27.12 -1.78
N PHE A 527 -7.69 -26.45 -0.76
CA PHE A 527 -6.43 -25.72 -0.85
C PHE A 527 -5.49 -25.88 0.34
N ILE A 528 -5.29 -27.12 0.84
CA ILE A 528 -4.08 -27.46 1.59
C ILE A 528 -3.66 -28.86 1.13
N LYS A 529 -2.97 -28.94 0.00
CA LYS A 529 -1.94 -29.94 -0.24
C LYS A 529 -0.78 -29.23 -0.91
N GLU A 530 0.35 -29.30 -0.19
CA GLU A 530 1.68 -28.78 -0.44
C GLU A 530 2.17 -28.92 -1.88
#